data_e231043961e6eabed17b4a15200898c5
#
_entry.id   e231043961e6eabed17b4a15200898c5
#
_cell.length_a   1.000
_cell.length_b   1.000
_cell.length_c   1.000
_cell.angle_alpha   90.00
_cell.angle_beta   90.00
_cell.angle_gamma   90.00
#
_symmetry.space_group_name_H-M   'P 1'
#
loop_
_entity.id
_entity.type
_entity.pdbx_description
1 polymer ?
#
loop_
_entity_poly.entity_id
_entity_poly.type
_entity_poly.pdbx_seq_one_letter_code
_entity_poly.pdbx_strand_id
1 'polypeptide(L)'
;MHLTPKYTIIFILATVLLMSCQHDMINIGSNYSKDTVFVVTPPVNPSTGTTASDTVCFNTEILPLYVSYCGSAGCHDVASHREGVITTSYGYIMRGIKPKNVSNSEYYTIIGNGMPPRSSPQLTTAHLASIKKWIEQGALNTNCSNVCDTTVFNYTGAIQTIVSNNCGGCHGSKPGSANIYLGDYASTKAYVTANKSIFINSINYATTIAASKRMPPSGKLVDCKIL
;
A
#
# COMPACT_ATOMS: atom_id res chain seq x y z
N MET A 1 27.01 -54.66 21.65
CA MET A 1 26.37 -53.60 22.43
C MET A 1 24.96 -53.40 21.87
N HIS A 2 23.92 -53.96 22.50
CA HIS A 2 22.54 -53.76 22.08
C HIS A 2 22.01 -52.46 22.67
N LEU A 3 21.83 -51.45 21.82
CA LEU A 3 21.15 -50.22 22.20
C LEU A 3 19.68 -50.57 22.54
N THR A 4 19.23 -50.16 23.71
CA THR A 4 17.87 -50.40 24.17
C THR A 4 16.87 -49.61 23.28
N PRO A 5 15.64 -50.15 23.03
CA PRO A 5 14.69 -49.53 22.09
C PRO A 5 14.29 -48.07 22.43
N LYS A 6 14.47 -47.66 23.67
CA LYS A 6 14.22 -46.28 24.11
C LYS A 6 15.15 -45.24 23.46
N TYR A 7 16.40 -45.58 23.24
CA TYR A 7 17.37 -44.66 22.60
C TYR A 7 17.21 -44.58 21.09
N THR A 8 16.74 -45.68 20.47
CA THR A 8 16.48 -45.70 19.03
C THR A 8 15.32 -44.79 18.67
N ILE A 9 14.26 -44.73 19.49
CA ILE A 9 13.12 -43.83 19.27
C ILE A 9 13.53 -42.34 19.43
N ILE A 10 14.37 -42.02 20.42
CA ILE A 10 14.84 -40.66 20.64
C ILE A 10 15.72 -40.18 19.47
N PHE A 11 16.55 -41.07 18.91
CA PHE A 11 17.40 -40.73 17.73
C PHE A 11 16.57 -40.50 16.47
N ILE A 12 15.49 -41.27 16.24
CA ILE A 12 14.59 -41.11 15.10
C ILE A 12 13.80 -39.80 15.24
N LEU A 13 13.34 -39.47 16.46
CA LEU A 13 12.64 -38.19 16.69
C LEU A 13 13.57 -36.98 16.51
N ALA A 14 14.83 -37.10 16.90
CA ALA A 14 15.81 -36.01 16.72
C ALA A 14 16.17 -35.79 15.25
N THR A 15 16.21 -36.84 14.43
CA THR A 15 16.49 -36.70 12.99
C THR A 15 15.31 -36.14 12.19
N VAL A 16 14.08 -36.38 12.62
CA VAL A 16 12.89 -35.80 11.96
C VAL A 16 12.75 -34.30 12.23
N LEU A 17 13.24 -33.80 13.37
CA LEU A 17 13.21 -32.38 13.70
C LEU A 17 14.24 -31.53 12.93
N LEU A 18 15.22 -32.17 12.27
CA LEU A 18 16.24 -31.45 11.47
C LEU A 18 15.90 -31.30 9.99
N MET A 19 14.75 -31.85 9.53
CA MET A 19 14.27 -31.72 8.15
C MET A 19 13.24 -30.62 7.98
N SER A 20 13.20 -29.65 8.89
CA SER A 20 12.27 -28.52 8.82
C SER A 20 12.93 -27.37 8.08
N CYS A 21 12.33 -27.03 6.93
CA CYS A 21 12.45 -25.80 6.17
C CYS A 21 13.82 -25.52 5.52
N GLN A 22 14.13 -26.25 4.46
CA GLN A 22 14.80 -25.60 3.35
C GLN A 22 13.74 -24.83 2.54
N HIS A 23 13.65 -23.52 2.77
CA HIS A 23 13.05 -22.61 1.84
C HIS A 23 13.99 -22.60 0.63
N ASP A 24 13.61 -23.28 -0.45
CA ASP A 24 14.20 -23.03 -1.74
C ASP A 24 13.91 -21.56 -2.08
N MET A 25 14.92 -20.72 -1.89
CA MET A 25 14.99 -19.46 -2.59
C MET A 25 14.94 -19.82 -4.07
N ILE A 26 13.84 -19.53 -4.72
CA ILE A 26 13.76 -19.55 -6.17
C ILE A 26 14.83 -18.54 -6.60
N ASN A 27 16.00 -19.08 -6.89
CA ASN A 27 17.06 -18.36 -7.58
C ASN A 27 16.49 -18.08 -8.97
N ILE A 28 15.88 -16.90 -9.15
CA ILE A 28 15.56 -16.39 -10.45
C ILE A 28 16.93 -16.16 -11.08
N GLY A 29 17.41 -17.23 -11.72
CA GLY A 29 18.68 -17.27 -12.37
C GLY A 29 18.85 -16.04 -13.23
N SER A 30 19.98 -15.40 -13.04
CA SER A 30 20.55 -14.35 -13.85
C SER A 30 20.82 -14.83 -15.28
N ASN A 31 19.76 -15.13 -16.02
CA ASN A 31 19.78 -15.17 -17.48
C ASN A 31 19.27 -13.84 -18.01
N TYR A 32 19.83 -12.75 -17.49
CA TYR A 32 19.75 -11.47 -18.16
C TYR A 32 20.79 -11.49 -19.28
N SER A 33 20.36 -11.97 -20.43
CA SER A 33 21.13 -11.84 -21.68
C SER A 33 21.29 -10.34 -21.95
N LYS A 34 22.55 -9.94 -22.00
CA LYS A 34 23.02 -8.57 -22.16
C LYS A 34 22.97 -8.16 -23.63
N ASP A 35 21.85 -8.36 -24.32
CA ASP A 35 21.67 -7.82 -25.68
C ASP A 35 20.18 -7.79 -26.00
N THR A 36 19.59 -6.70 -25.71
CA THR A 36 18.54 -5.89 -26.35
C THR A 36 17.96 -4.96 -25.29
N VAL A 37 18.45 -3.74 -25.28
CA VAL A 37 17.77 -2.63 -24.62
C VAL A 37 16.46 -2.42 -25.37
N PHE A 38 15.41 -3.10 -24.93
CA PHE A 38 14.07 -2.64 -25.22
C PHE A 38 13.87 -1.38 -24.38
N VAL A 39 14.21 -0.24 -24.92
CA VAL A 39 13.72 1.04 -24.46
C VAL A 39 12.22 1.01 -24.74
N VAL A 40 11.44 0.49 -23.78
CA VAL A 40 10.03 0.79 -23.72
C VAL A 40 9.96 2.25 -23.30
N THR A 41 10.03 3.13 -24.29
CA THR A 41 9.60 4.51 -24.09
C THR A 41 8.14 4.41 -23.70
N PRO A 42 7.76 4.85 -22.46
CA PRO A 42 6.34 5.04 -22.18
C PRO A 42 5.81 5.98 -23.26
N PRO A 43 4.58 5.81 -23.74
CA PRO A 43 4.02 6.73 -24.71
C PRO A 43 4.09 8.12 -24.10
N VAL A 44 4.95 8.97 -24.65
CA VAL A 44 5.05 10.38 -24.32
C VAL A 44 3.79 11.00 -24.89
N ASN A 45 2.80 11.20 -24.05
CA ASN A 45 1.65 12.00 -24.41
C ASN A 45 2.10 13.47 -24.35
N PRO A 46 2.12 14.20 -25.47
CA PRO A 46 2.48 15.61 -25.46
C PRO A 46 1.33 16.38 -24.81
N SER A 47 1.43 16.67 -23.53
CA SER A 47 0.48 17.48 -22.81
C SER A 47 0.94 18.94 -22.85
N THR A 48 0.66 19.60 -23.95
CA THR A 48 0.58 21.07 -24.01
C THR A 48 -0.87 21.45 -23.72
N GLY A 49 -1.13 21.95 -22.54
CA GLY A 49 -2.46 22.50 -22.24
C GLY A 49 -2.82 22.37 -20.76
N THR A 50 -2.87 23.47 -20.07
CA THR A 50 -3.40 23.70 -18.73
C THR A 50 -4.90 23.36 -18.66
N THR A 51 -5.22 22.08 -18.59
CA THR A 51 -6.47 21.57 -18.04
C THR A 51 -6.10 20.48 -17.09
N ALA A 52 -6.63 20.52 -15.86
CA ALA A 52 -6.48 19.45 -14.89
C ALA A 52 -6.81 18.14 -15.62
N SER A 53 -5.83 17.26 -15.78
CA SER A 53 -6.02 16.00 -16.49
C SER A 53 -7.12 15.25 -15.79
N ASP A 54 -8.21 14.96 -16.49
CA ASP A 54 -9.31 14.14 -15.97
C ASP A 54 -8.90 12.69 -15.71
N THR A 55 -7.65 12.35 -15.98
CA THR A 55 -7.06 11.03 -15.80
C THR A 55 -6.72 10.79 -14.34
N VAL A 56 -7.29 9.74 -13.77
CA VAL A 56 -6.96 9.29 -12.41
C VAL A 56 -5.56 8.71 -12.38
N CYS A 57 -4.74 9.19 -11.44
CA CYS A 57 -3.37 8.79 -11.31
C CYS A 57 -3.22 7.58 -10.38
N PHE A 58 -2.73 6.45 -10.90
CA PHE A 58 -2.60 5.24 -10.10
C PHE A 58 -1.70 5.44 -8.87
N ASN A 59 -0.48 5.95 -9.07
CA ASN A 59 0.51 6.02 -7.99
C ASN A 59 0.14 7.00 -6.88
N THR A 60 -0.59 8.06 -7.19
CA THR A 60 -0.87 9.13 -6.23
C THR A 60 -2.28 9.11 -5.67
N GLU A 61 -3.20 8.44 -6.37
CA GLU A 61 -4.62 8.42 -5.98
C GLU A 61 -5.13 7.02 -5.65
N ILE A 62 -4.77 6.01 -6.43
CA ILE A 62 -5.34 4.66 -6.29
C ILE A 62 -4.49 3.75 -5.41
N LEU A 63 -3.18 3.66 -5.67
CA LEU A 63 -2.30 2.81 -4.89
C LEU A 63 -2.35 3.12 -3.39
N PRO A 64 -2.34 4.41 -2.96
CA PRO A 64 -2.47 4.74 -1.54
C PRO A 64 -3.76 4.22 -0.89
N LEU A 65 -4.88 4.22 -1.63
CA LEU A 65 -6.14 3.69 -1.10
C LEU A 65 -6.05 2.19 -0.83
N TYR A 66 -5.60 1.41 -1.81
CA TYR A 66 -5.43 -0.03 -1.62
C TYR A 66 -4.43 -0.38 -0.52
N VAL A 67 -3.30 0.33 -0.47
CA VAL A 67 -2.29 0.10 0.55
C VAL A 67 -2.80 0.47 1.93
N SER A 68 -3.41 1.64 2.08
CA SER A 68 -3.85 2.17 3.38
C SER A 68 -5.04 1.39 3.96
N TYR A 69 -6.01 1.03 3.13
CA TYR A 69 -7.27 0.41 3.58
C TYR A 69 -7.28 -1.12 3.49
N CYS A 70 -6.43 -1.71 2.67
CA CYS A 70 -6.42 -3.15 2.44
C CYS A 70 -5.06 -3.78 2.74
N GLY A 71 -3.95 -3.13 2.37
CA GLY A 71 -2.59 -3.65 2.42
C GLY A 71 -1.89 -3.50 3.78
N SER A 72 -2.61 -3.27 4.86
CA SER A 72 -2.03 -3.18 6.20
C SER A 72 -1.55 -4.53 6.73
N ALA A 73 -0.59 -4.49 7.68
CA ALA A 73 -0.06 -5.68 8.34
C ALA A 73 -1.18 -6.52 8.97
N GLY A 74 -1.14 -7.82 8.72
CA GLY A 74 -2.18 -8.76 9.15
C GLY A 74 -3.37 -8.87 8.20
N CYS A 75 -3.37 -8.15 7.06
CA CYS A 75 -4.41 -8.18 6.04
C CYS A 75 -3.83 -8.60 4.68
N HIS A 76 -3.76 -7.71 3.72
CA HIS A 76 -3.34 -7.99 2.34
C HIS A 76 -1.99 -7.36 1.98
N ASP A 77 -1.10 -7.27 2.95
CA ASP A 77 0.32 -6.97 2.75
C ASP A 77 1.09 -8.20 2.23
N VAL A 78 2.34 -8.00 1.81
CA VAL A 78 3.16 -9.10 1.26
C VAL A 78 3.41 -10.21 2.27
N ALA A 79 3.55 -9.89 3.56
CA ALA A 79 3.86 -10.87 4.60
C ALA A 79 2.62 -11.66 5.01
N SER A 80 1.48 -11.00 5.20
CA SER A 80 0.25 -11.62 5.68
C SER A 80 -0.57 -12.25 4.56
N HIS A 81 -0.67 -11.61 3.42
CA HIS A 81 -1.39 -12.00 2.18
C HIS A 81 -2.61 -12.89 2.42
N ARG A 82 -3.51 -12.46 3.33
CA ARG A 82 -4.71 -13.24 3.66
C ARG A 82 -5.43 -13.69 2.39
N GLU A 83 -5.82 -14.96 2.37
CA GLU A 83 -6.48 -15.60 1.23
C GLU A 83 -5.70 -15.48 -0.09
N GLY A 84 -4.36 -15.31 0.00
CA GLY A 84 -3.50 -15.15 -1.17
C GLY A 84 -3.60 -13.79 -1.85
N VAL A 85 -4.34 -12.85 -1.27
CA VAL A 85 -4.53 -11.50 -1.82
C VAL A 85 -3.44 -10.56 -1.31
N ILE A 86 -2.85 -9.79 -2.24
CA ILE A 86 -1.89 -8.72 -1.96
C ILE A 86 -2.38 -7.46 -2.66
N THR A 87 -2.33 -6.31 -1.98
CA THR A 87 -2.82 -5.04 -2.52
C THR A 87 -1.79 -3.90 -2.47
N THR A 88 -0.51 -4.25 -2.39
CA THR A 88 0.57 -3.28 -2.16
C THR A 88 1.29 -2.81 -3.44
N SER A 89 0.90 -3.31 -4.60
CA SER A 89 1.47 -2.86 -5.87
C SER A 89 0.48 -3.02 -7.02
N TYR A 90 0.74 -2.30 -8.12
CA TYR A 90 -0.08 -2.38 -9.33
C TYR A 90 -0.28 -3.82 -9.81
N GLY A 91 0.81 -4.59 -9.96
CA GLY A 91 0.73 -5.95 -10.46
C GLY A 91 -0.11 -6.90 -9.59
N TYR A 92 -0.08 -6.70 -8.28
CA TYR A 92 -0.93 -7.47 -7.36
C TYR A 92 -2.40 -7.02 -7.44
N ILE A 93 -2.66 -5.72 -7.45
CA ILE A 93 -4.03 -5.18 -7.54
C ILE A 93 -4.70 -5.62 -8.84
N MET A 94 -3.97 -5.64 -9.95
CA MET A 94 -4.50 -6.04 -11.25
C MET A 94 -4.96 -7.50 -11.33
N ARG A 95 -4.62 -8.34 -10.35
CA ARG A 95 -5.14 -9.73 -10.30
C ARG A 95 -6.66 -9.77 -10.07
N GLY A 96 -7.21 -8.81 -9.34
CA GLY A 96 -8.64 -8.69 -9.05
C GLY A 96 -9.34 -7.54 -9.78
N ILE A 97 -8.66 -6.83 -10.69
CA ILE A 97 -9.23 -5.74 -11.47
C ILE A 97 -9.34 -6.13 -12.94
N LYS A 98 -10.47 -5.82 -13.52
CA LYS A 98 -10.75 -5.97 -14.97
C LYS A 98 -10.86 -4.59 -15.60
N PRO A 99 -9.86 -4.16 -16.40
CA PRO A 99 -9.90 -2.86 -17.05
C PRO A 99 -11.21 -2.61 -17.80
N LYS A 100 -11.77 -1.41 -17.67
CA LYS A 100 -13.04 -0.98 -18.26
C LYS A 100 -14.28 -1.77 -17.82
N ASN A 101 -14.16 -2.66 -16.83
CA ASN A 101 -15.26 -3.48 -16.36
C ASN A 101 -15.34 -3.47 -14.81
N VAL A 102 -16.06 -2.50 -14.29
CA VAL A 102 -16.20 -2.27 -12.85
C VAL A 102 -16.92 -3.44 -12.16
N SER A 103 -17.98 -3.96 -12.76
CA SER A 103 -18.79 -5.03 -12.17
C SER A 103 -18.09 -6.37 -12.07
N ASN A 104 -17.11 -6.63 -12.92
CA ASN A 104 -16.26 -7.83 -12.88
C ASN A 104 -14.89 -7.59 -12.22
N SER A 105 -14.70 -6.43 -11.61
CA SER A 105 -13.49 -6.10 -10.83
C SER A 105 -13.71 -6.49 -9.38
N GLU A 106 -13.30 -7.72 -9.02
CA GLU A 106 -13.51 -8.29 -7.69
C GLU A 106 -12.99 -7.40 -6.57
N TYR A 107 -11.76 -6.86 -6.72
CA TYR A 107 -11.16 -5.97 -5.71
C TYR A 107 -11.82 -4.59 -5.63
N TYR A 108 -12.81 -4.31 -6.45
CA TYR A 108 -13.71 -3.18 -6.32
C TYR A 108 -15.05 -3.60 -5.72
N THR A 109 -15.66 -4.67 -6.25
CA THR A 109 -17.02 -5.07 -5.87
C THR A 109 -17.12 -5.61 -4.46
N ILE A 110 -16.00 -6.14 -3.90
CA ILE A 110 -15.94 -6.61 -2.51
C ILE A 110 -15.92 -5.45 -1.49
N ILE A 111 -15.54 -4.23 -1.93
CA ILE A 111 -15.53 -3.06 -1.05
C ILE A 111 -16.96 -2.72 -0.66
N GLY A 112 -17.21 -2.64 0.64
CA GLY A 112 -18.56 -2.46 1.19
C GLY A 112 -19.39 -3.75 1.28
N ASN A 113 -18.95 -4.84 0.64
CA ASN A 113 -19.56 -6.17 0.71
C ASN A 113 -18.75 -7.16 1.55
N GLY A 114 -18.12 -6.67 2.62
CA GLY A 114 -17.31 -7.49 3.53
C GLY A 114 -15.88 -6.98 3.72
N MET A 115 -15.35 -6.20 2.78
CA MET A 115 -14.03 -5.59 2.86
C MET A 115 -14.08 -4.06 2.74
N PRO A 116 -13.27 -3.33 3.50
CA PRO A 116 -12.61 -3.80 4.72
C PRO A 116 -13.63 -4.29 5.77
N PRO A 117 -13.22 -5.13 6.75
CA PRO A 117 -14.13 -5.54 7.84
C PRO A 117 -14.75 -4.31 8.51
N ARG A 118 -15.99 -4.41 8.98
CA ARG A 118 -16.73 -3.27 9.58
C ARG A 118 -16.04 -2.64 10.79
N SER A 119 -15.17 -3.38 11.45
CA SER A 119 -14.33 -2.90 12.56
C SER A 119 -13.14 -2.06 12.10
N SER A 120 -12.85 -2.05 10.81
CA SER A 120 -11.75 -1.28 10.20
C SER A 120 -12.28 0.02 9.57
N PRO A 121 -11.42 1.04 9.37
CA PRO A 121 -11.79 2.23 8.60
C PRO A 121 -12.32 1.87 7.21
N GLN A 122 -13.40 2.53 6.81
CA GLN A 122 -14.08 2.27 5.54
C GLN A 122 -13.66 3.30 4.49
N LEU A 123 -13.61 2.88 3.23
CA LEU A 123 -13.42 3.80 2.11
C LEU A 123 -14.64 4.72 1.98
N THR A 124 -14.39 5.99 1.70
CA THR A 124 -15.46 6.98 1.47
C THR A 124 -16.05 6.83 0.07
N THR A 125 -17.22 7.44 -0.16
CA THR A 125 -17.83 7.51 -1.49
C THR A 125 -16.90 8.14 -2.52
N ALA A 126 -16.10 9.14 -2.12
CA ALA A 126 -15.10 9.77 -2.98
C ALA A 126 -13.98 8.78 -3.37
N HIS A 127 -13.49 7.98 -2.41
CA HIS A 127 -12.49 6.93 -2.71
C HIS A 127 -13.02 5.91 -3.71
N LEU A 128 -14.26 5.47 -3.52
CA LEU A 128 -14.91 4.52 -4.43
C LEU A 128 -15.11 5.12 -5.84
N ALA A 129 -15.47 6.39 -5.91
CA ALA A 129 -15.60 7.09 -7.18
C ALA A 129 -14.27 7.19 -7.94
N SER A 130 -13.16 7.47 -7.23
CA SER A 130 -11.82 7.50 -7.82
C SER A 130 -11.40 6.13 -8.34
N ILE A 131 -11.59 5.06 -7.57
CA ILE A 131 -11.25 3.70 -8.00
C ILE A 131 -12.10 3.30 -9.21
N LYS A 132 -13.42 3.56 -9.16
CA LYS A 132 -14.34 3.30 -10.28
C LYS A 132 -13.87 3.99 -11.55
N LYS A 133 -13.61 5.31 -11.47
CA LYS A 133 -13.14 6.11 -12.60
C LYS A 133 -11.83 5.57 -13.17
N TRP A 134 -10.88 5.20 -12.33
CA TRP A 134 -9.64 4.58 -12.76
C TRP A 134 -9.87 3.27 -13.54
N ILE A 135 -10.78 2.40 -13.07
CA ILE A 135 -11.13 1.16 -13.77
C ILE A 135 -11.76 1.47 -15.13
N GLU A 136 -12.69 2.43 -15.18
CA GLU A 136 -13.37 2.87 -16.40
C GLU A 136 -12.39 3.45 -17.42
N GLN A 137 -11.34 4.14 -16.96
CA GLN A 137 -10.25 4.67 -17.78
C GLN A 137 -9.26 3.58 -18.25
N GLY A 138 -9.46 2.33 -17.87
CA GLY A 138 -8.64 1.21 -18.31
C GLY A 138 -7.65 0.70 -17.27
N ALA A 139 -7.77 1.14 -16.02
CA ALA A 139 -6.95 0.72 -14.89
C ALA A 139 -5.43 0.85 -15.16
N LEU A 140 -5.00 1.94 -15.76
CA LEU A 140 -3.62 2.12 -16.20
C LEU A 140 -2.67 2.35 -15.03
N ASN A 141 -1.43 1.87 -15.16
CA ASN A 141 -0.33 2.14 -14.22
C ASN A 141 0.27 3.52 -14.49
N THR A 142 -0.44 4.56 -14.12
CA THR A 142 -0.01 5.93 -14.35
C THR A 142 0.85 6.44 -13.21
N ASN A 143 2.00 7.02 -13.55
CA ASN A 143 2.87 7.74 -12.64
C ASN A 143 2.81 9.22 -13.02
N CYS A 144 1.90 9.95 -12.40
CA CYS A 144 1.80 11.38 -12.68
C CYS A 144 2.90 12.11 -11.91
N SER A 145 3.76 12.77 -12.64
CA SER A 145 4.69 13.74 -12.07
C SER A 145 3.85 14.89 -11.55
N ASN A 146 3.53 14.88 -10.28
CA ASN A 146 2.81 15.99 -9.68
C ASN A 146 3.76 17.17 -9.59
N VAL A 147 3.51 18.19 -10.40
CA VAL A 147 3.98 19.51 -10.04
C VAL A 147 3.25 19.84 -8.74
N CYS A 148 4.02 19.92 -7.65
CA CYS A 148 3.45 20.26 -6.37
C CYS A 148 2.86 21.65 -6.43
N ASP A 149 1.58 21.79 -6.21
CA ASP A 149 1.00 23.10 -5.93
C ASP A 149 1.36 23.46 -4.48
N THR A 150 2.46 24.17 -4.33
CA THR A 150 2.93 24.65 -3.03
C THR A 150 2.21 25.93 -2.59
N THR A 151 1.18 26.36 -3.30
CA THR A 151 0.39 27.55 -2.96
C THR A 151 -0.87 27.21 -2.16
N VAL A 152 -1.27 25.93 -2.14
CA VAL A 152 -2.48 25.47 -1.45
C VAL A 152 -2.10 24.76 -0.16
N PHE A 153 -2.26 25.44 0.98
CA PHE A 153 -1.94 24.93 2.32
C PHE A 153 -3.18 24.76 3.20
N ASN A 154 -4.39 24.87 2.67
CA ASN A 154 -5.59 24.68 3.47
C ASN A 154 -5.85 23.19 3.73
N TYR A 155 -6.30 22.89 4.93
CA TYR A 155 -6.58 21.50 5.34
C TYR A 155 -7.71 20.88 4.51
N THR A 156 -8.82 21.61 4.33
CA THR A 156 -10.05 21.10 3.70
C THR A 156 -9.91 20.73 2.21
N GLY A 157 -8.82 21.12 1.58
CA GLY A 157 -8.50 20.77 0.19
C GLY A 157 -7.44 19.67 0.12
N ALA A 158 -6.21 20.09 -0.19
CA ALA A 158 -5.11 19.18 -0.47
C ALA A 158 -4.71 18.32 0.75
N ILE A 159 -4.56 18.91 1.93
CA ILE A 159 -4.03 18.21 3.11
C ILE A 159 -4.99 17.11 3.57
N GLN A 160 -6.28 17.38 3.64
CA GLN A 160 -7.27 16.39 4.03
C GLN A 160 -7.27 15.19 3.09
N THR A 161 -7.18 15.43 1.78
CA THR A 161 -7.11 14.36 0.77
C THR A 161 -5.85 13.52 0.94
N ILE A 162 -4.68 14.13 1.15
CA ILE A 162 -3.43 13.41 1.40
C ILE A 162 -3.56 12.55 2.66
N VAL A 163 -4.05 13.09 3.76
CA VAL A 163 -4.23 12.36 5.03
C VAL A 163 -5.24 11.22 4.87
N SER A 164 -6.38 11.49 4.25
CA SER A 164 -7.41 10.47 4.01
C SER A 164 -6.88 9.30 3.18
N ASN A 165 -6.24 9.58 2.06
CA ASN A 165 -5.79 8.55 1.13
C ASN A 165 -4.62 7.72 1.67
N ASN A 166 -3.69 8.35 2.39
CA ASN A 166 -2.44 7.68 2.79
C ASN A 166 -2.41 7.22 4.24
N CYS A 167 -3.21 7.83 5.12
CA CYS A 167 -3.21 7.54 6.55
C CYS A 167 -4.55 7.00 7.05
N GLY A 168 -5.66 7.29 6.33
CA GLY A 168 -7.03 7.05 6.78
C GLY A 168 -7.36 5.59 7.05
N GLY A 169 -6.76 4.65 6.32
CA GLY A 169 -6.99 3.22 6.52
C GLY A 169 -6.53 2.68 7.89
N CYS A 170 -5.56 3.36 8.51
CA CYS A 170 -5.07 2.99 9.84
C CYS A 170 -5.45 4.01 10.91
N HIS A 171 -5.47 5.29 10.57
CA HIS A 171 -5.66 6.39 11.51
C HIS A 171 -6.97 7.17 11.29
N GLY A 172 -7.89 6.67 10.47
CA GLY A 172 -9.14 7.35 10.13
C GLY A 172 -10.32 7.04 11.05
N SER A 173 -10.21 6.07 11.96
CA SER A 173 -11.24 5.74 12.96
C SER A 173 -10.69 5.89 14.37
N LYS A 174 -11.57 6.07 15.35
CA LYS A 174 -11.18 6.12 16.77
C LYS A 174 -11.25 4.70 17.37
N PRO A 175 -10.20 4.26 18.11
CA PRO A 175 -9.05 5.06 18.60
C PRO A 175 -7.92 5.28 17.57
N GLY A 176 -7.96 4.66 16.39
CA GLY A 176 -6.87 4.67 15.41
C GLY A 176 -5.69 3.77 15.81
N SER A 177 -4.90 3.34 14.83
CA SER A 177 -3.69 2.55 15.06
C SER A 177 -2.72 3.29 15.98
N ALA A 178 -2.16 2.59 16.96
CA ALA A 178 -1.29 3.16 17.99
C ALA A 178 -1.92 4.35 18.78
N ASN A 179 -3.24 4.39 18.89
CA ASN A 179 -4.01 5.49 19.50
C ASN A 179 -3.81 6.85 18.81
N ILE A 180 -3.42 6.84 17.53
CA ILE A 180 -3.29 8.06 16.73
C ILE A 180 -4.51 8.16 15.81
N TYR A 181 -5.27 9.23 15.94
CA TYR A 181 -6.43 9.51 15.11
C TYR A 181 -6.21 10.77 14.28
N LEU A 182 -6.31 10.63 12.95
CA LEU A 182 -6.08 11.70 11.96
C LEU A 182 -7.31 11.94 11.07
N GLY A 183 -8.48 11.50 11.50
CA GLY A 183 -9.71 11.52 10.68
C GLY A 183 -10.37 12.89 10.56
N ASP A 184 -9.96 13.87 11.35
CA ASP A 184 -10.47 15.25 11.28
C ASP A 184 -9.38 16.30 11.51
N TYR A 185 -9.68 17.55 11.18
CA TYR A 185 -8.75 18.67 11.33
C TYR A 185 -8.24 18.87 12.75
N ALA A 186 -9.15 18.86 13.72
CA ALA A 186 -8.82 19.18 15.11
C ALA A 186 -7.84 18.15 15.68
N SER A 187 -8.12 16.87 15.46
CA SER A 187 -7.29 15.75 15.92
C SER A 187 -5.95 15.71 15.19
N THR A 188 -5.95 15.90 13.88
CA THR A 188 -4.72 15.96 13.08
C THR A 188 -3.83 17.11 13.53
N LYS A 189 -4.39 18.32 13.67
CA LYS A 189 -3.66 19.49 14.16
C LYS A 189 -3.09 19.27 15.57
N ALA A 190 -3.89 18.77 16.49
CA ALA A 190 -3.45 18.50 17.86
C ALA A 190 -2.29 17.51 17.89
N TYR A 191 -2.39 16.40 17.16
CA TYR A 191 -1.33 15.39 17.08
C TYR A 191 -0.04 15.95 16.48
N VAL A 192 -0.13 16.63 15.32
CA VAL A 192 1.02 17.19 14.62
C VAL A 192 1.69 18.28 15.46
N THR A 193 0.92 19.13 16.14
CA THR A 193 1.46 20.17 17.01
C THR A 193 2.25 19.58 18.19
N ALA A 194 1.68 18.55 18.84
CA ALA A 194 2.32 17.92 20.00
C ALA A 194 3.52 17.04 19.62
N ASN A 195 3.55 16.50 18.41
CA ASN A 195 4.51 15.47 17.97
C ASN A 195 5.26 15.84 16.68
N LYS A 196 5.46 17.14 16.42
CA LYS A 196 5.97 17.66 15.14
C LYS A 196 7.20 16.91 14.61
N SER A 197 8.24 16.77 15.43
CA SER A 197 9.48 16.11 15.01
C SER A 197 9.27 14.62 14.70
N ILE A 198 8.50 13.91 15.53
CA ILE A 198 8.22 12.49 15.30
C ILE A 198 7.40 12.32 14.02
N PHE A 199 6.37 13.15 13.83
CA PHE A 199 5.52 13.11 12.64
C PHE A 199 6.34 13.34 11.36
N ILE A 200 7.12 14.42 11.31
CA ILE A 200 7.97 14.75 10.16
C ILE A 200 8.98 13.63 9.88
N ASN A 201 9.66 13.12 10.91
CA ASN A 201 10.63 12.04 10.75
C ASN A 201 9.97 10.75 10.25
N SER A 202 8.75 10.45 10.70
CA SER A 202 8.00 9.27 10.25
C SER A 202 7.66 9.34 8.77
N ILE A 203 7.08 10.44 8.29
CA ILE A 203 6.67 10.59 6.88
C ILE A 203 7.86 10.77 5.93
N ASN A 204 8.97 11.32 6.41
CA ASN A 204 10.21 11.44 5.64
C ASN A 204 11.08 10.19 5.65
N TYR A 205 10.70 9.15 6.38
CA TYR A 205 11.51 7.93 6.52
C TYR A 205 12.90 8.21 7.07
N ALA A 206 13.00 9.15 8.01
CA ALA A 206 14.27 9.53 8.60
C ALA A 206 15.03 8.31 9.17
N THR A 207 16.33 8.28 8.98
CA THR A 207 17.19 7.18 9.49
C THR A 207 17.30 7.16 11.01
N THR A 208 16.95 8.27 11.65
CA THR A 208 16.94 8.45 13.11
C THR A 208 15.81 7.73 13.83
N ILE A 209 14.81 7.22 13.10
CA ILE A 209 13.70 6.48 13.68
C ILE A 209 13.70 5.01 13.25
N ALA A 210 13.15 4.14 14.10
CA ALA A 210 12.98 2.73 13.77
C ALA A 210 12.12 2.55 12.53
N ALA A 211 12.43 1.54 11.71
CA ALA A 211 11.68 1.24 10.48
C ALA A 211 10.18 1.03 10.74
N SER A 212 9.82 0.43 11.88
CA SER A 212 8.43 0.22 12.30
C SER A 212 7.63 1.51 12.59
N LYS A 213 8.31 2.64 12.69
CA LYS A 213 7.69 3.96 12.90
C LYS A 213 7.64 4.82 11.62
N ARG A 214 8.13 4.29 10.51
CA ARG A 214 8.05 4.98 9.21
C ARG A 214 6.64 4.87 8.65
N MET A 215 6.10 5.99 8.17
CA MET A 215 4.70 6.09 7.74
C MET A 215 4.58 6.77 6.36
N PRO A 216 3.75 6.27 5.48
CA PRO A 216 3.01 4.99 5.58
C PRO A 216 3.95 3.78 5.56
N PRO A 217 3.59 2.62 6.13
CA PRO A 217 4.45 1.43 6.14
C PRO A 217 4.80 0.88 4.75
N SER A 218 3.99 1.21 3.76
CA SER A 218 4.12 0.77 2.37
C SER A 218 5.18 1.49 1.54
N GLY A 219 5.72 2.57 2.04
CA GLY A 219 6.73 3.36 1.35
C GLY A 219 6.60 4.85 1.62
N LYS A 220 7.70 5.58 1.44
CA LYS A 220 7.74 7.03 1.60
C LYS A 220 6.72 7.69 0.67
N LEU A 221 6.02 8.71 1.16
CA LEU A 221 5.21 9.58 0.31
C LEU A 221 6.10 10.25 -0.75
N VAL A 222 5.54 10.54 -1.91
CA VAL A 222 6.24 11.38 -2.90
C VAL A 222 6.51 12.76 -2.30
N ASP A 223 7.61 13.37 -2.66
CA ASP A 223 8.10 14.61 -2.00
C ASP A 223 7.06 15.75 -1.98
N CYS A 224 6.21 15.84 -2.99
CA CYS A 224 5.08 16.76 -3.05
C CYS A 224 4.03 16.63 -1.93
N LYS A 225 3.99 15.49 -1.24
CA LYS A 225 3.03 15.22 -0.16
C LYS A 225 3.65 15.40 1.23
N ILE A 226 4.92 15.77 1.27
CA ILE A 226 5.70 15.90 2.50
C ILE A 226 5.94 17.38 2.84
N LEU A 227 5.98 18.24 1.82
CA LEU A 227 6.14 19.67 1.98
C LEU A 227 4.90 20.30 2.59
#